data_ddfa895b62a64584013ae082abe53dc5
#
_entry.id   ddfa895b62a64584013ae082abe53dc5
#
_cell.length_a   1.000
_cell.length_b   1.000
_cell.length_c   1.000
_cell.angle_alpha   90.00
_cell.angle_beta   90.00
_cell.angle_gamma   90.00
#
_symmetry.space_group_name_H-M   'P 1'
#
loop_
_entity.id
_entity.type
_entity.pdbx_description
1 polymer ?
#
loop_
_entity_poly.entity_id
_entity_poly.type
_entity_poly.pdbx_seq_one_letter_code
_entity_poly.pdbx_strand_id
1 'polypeptide(L)' 'MKYSKYNIFSKIRDSENYFIINLLTGNADILGIPDAEKLNAIRNGEAFSDDAFYGELTAKGYMSEDAD' A
#
# COMPACT_ATOMS: atom_id res chain seq x y z
N MET A 1 -5.69 7.89 -9.17
CA MET A 1 -5.39 6.62 -8.48
C MET A 1 -5.77 6.72 -7.01
N LYS A 2 -6.37 5.69 -6.49
CA LYS A 2 -6.82 5.63 -5.10
C LYS A 2 -6.29 4.38 -4.43
N TYR A 3 -6.08 4.47 -3.12
CA TYR A 3 -5.77 3.30 -2.31
C TYR A 3 -6.95 2.31 -2.37
N SER A 4 -6.67 1.07 -2.71
CA SER A 4 -7.71 0.07 -2.87
C SER A 4 -8.38 -0.26 -1.54
N LYS A 5 -9.69 -0.35 -1.54
CA LYS A 5 -10.45 -0.78 -0.35
C LYS A 5 -10.25 -2.27 -0.03
N TYR A 6 -9.68 -3.02 -0.98
CA TYR A 6 -9.39 -4.45 -0.77
C TYR A 6 -8.05 -4.68 -0.10
N ASN A 7 -7.29 -3.61 0.18
CA ASN A 7 -6.03 -3.73 0.89
C ASN A 7 -6.24 -3.98 2.38
N ILE A 8 -5.45 -4.90 2.91
CA ILE A 8 -5.27 -5.07 4.35
C ILE A 8 -3.85 -4.67 4.65
N PHE A 9 -3.66 -3.65 5.46
CA PHE A 9 -2.35 -3.09 5.79
C PHE A 9 -2.21 -2.99 7.29
N SER A 10 -1.23 -3.68 7.85
CA SER A 10 -1.05 -3.75 9.29
C SER A 10 0.40 -3.99 9.66
N LYS A 11 0.74 -3.64 10.89
CA LYS A 11 2.04 -3.95 11.45
C LYS A 11 2.12 -5.43 11.76
N ILE A 12 3.27 -6.03 11.44
CA ILE A 12 3.54 -7.43 11.79
C ILE A 12 3.79 -7.50 13.30
N ARG A 13 3.13 -8.42 13.95
CA ARG A 13 3.27 -8.62 15.40
C ARG A 13 4.72 -8.94 15.75
N ASP A 14 5.22 -8.29 16.79
CA ASP A 14 6.59 -8.46 17.30
C ASP A 14 7.67 -8.07 16.28
N SER A 15 7.34 -7.22 15.31
CA SER A 15 8.26 -6.74 14.31
C SER A 15 8.02 -5.24 14.07
N GLU A 16 9.03 -4.57 13.54
CA GLU A 16 8.89 -3.18 13.09
C GLU A 16 8.38 -3.11 11.65
N ASN A 17 8.32 -4.24 10.96
CA ASN A 17 7.86 -4.29 9.58
C ASN A 17 6.33 -4.33 9.52
N TYR A 18 5.81 -4.02 8.34
CA TYR A 18 4.39 -4.03 8.04
C TYR A 18 4.12 -5.00 6.90
N PHE A 19 2.89 -5.43 6.76
CA PHE A 19 2.48 -6.18 5.59
C PHE A 19 1.30 -5.50 4.90
N ILE A 20 1.18 -5.73 3.60
CA ILE A 20 0.01 -5.34 2.84
C ILE A 20 -0.44 -6.55 2.02
N ILE A 21 -1.74 -6.80 2.01
CA ILE A 21 -2.36 -7.86 1.21
C ILE A 21 -3.52 -7.22 0.46
N ASN A 22 -3.61 -7.50 -0.85
CA ASN A 22 -4.78 -7.08 -1.61
C ASN A 22 -5.65 -8.29 -1.88
N LEU A 23 -6.87 -8.27 -1.36
CA LEU A 23 -7.79 -9.41 -1.46
C LEU A 23 -8.33 -9.63 -2.86
N LEU A 24 -8.32 -8.59 -3.70
CA LEU A 24 -8.81 -8.69 -5.07
C LEU A 24 -7.78 -9.35 -5.99
N THR A 25 -6.51 -8.96 -5.87
CA THR A 25 -5.43 -9.48 -6.73
C THR A 25 -4.71 -10.68 -6.13
N GLY A 26 -4.79 -10.86 -4.83
CA GLY A 26 -4.06 -11.89 -4.11
C GLY A 26 -2.60 -11.56 -3.84
N ASN A 27 -2.15 -10.37 -4.15
CA ASN A 27 -0.77 -9.95 -3.89
C ASN A 27 -0.55 -9.65 -2.42
N ALA A 28 0.67 -9.92 -1.95
CA ALA A 28 1.08 -9.62 -0.58
C ALA A 28 2.55 -9.20 -0.57
N ASP A 29 2.87 -8.24 0.27
CA ASP A 29 4.24 -7.72 0.41
C ASP A 29 4.54 -7.39 1.87
N ILE A 30 5.83 -7.44 2.19
CA ILE A 30 6.35 -6.99 3.47
C ILE A 30 7.02 -5.63 3.25
N LEU A 31 6.71 -4.67 4.10
CA LEU A 31 7.21 -3.29 3.99
C LEU A 31 8.03 -2.93 5.22
N GLY A 32 9.20 -2.34 4.98
CA GLY A 32 9.96 -1.71 6.05
C GLY A 32 9.30 -0.41 6.50
N ILE A 33 9.81 0.19 7.56
CA ILE A 33 9.24 1.43 8.13
C ILE A 33 9.12 2.55 7.09
N PRO A 34 10.16 2.87 6.28
CA PRO A 34 10.04 3.96 5.31
C PRO A 34 8.91 3.76 4.31
N ASP A 35 8.78 2.56 3.78
CA ASP A 35 7.72 2.25 2.80
C ASP A 35 6.35 2.22 3.46
N ALA A 36 6.27 1.73 4.68
CA ALA A 36 5.03 1.71 5.44
C ALA A 36 4.52 3.12 5.75
N GLU A 37 5.42 4.06 6.06
CA GLU A 37 5.06 5.45 6.27
C GLU A 37 4.50 6.09 5.00
N LYS A 38 5.13 5.81 3.85
CA LYS A 38 4.65 6.29 2.55
C LYS A 38 3.26 5.76 2.24
N LEU A 39 3.05 4.48 2.45
CA LEU A 39 1.77 3.85 2.19
C LEU A 39 0.68 4.38 3.12
N ASN A 40 1.02 4.62 4.38
CA ASN A 40 0.09 5.19 5.34
C ASN A 40 -0.35 6.60 4.95
N ALA A 41 0.59 7.41 4.43
CA ALA A 41 0.28 8.75 3.94
C ALA A 41 -0.69 8.68 2.75
N ILE A 42 -0.45 7.77 1.83
CA ILE A 42 -1.34 7.54 0.67
C ILE A 42 -2.72 7.11 1.14
N ARG A 43 -2.78 6.18 2.09
CA ARG A 43 -4.05 5.69 2.64
C ARG A 43 -4.87 6.82 3.26
N ASN A 44 -4.20 7.79 3.87
CA ASN A 44 -4.84 8.93 4.50
C ASN A 44 -5.18 10.06 3.52
N GLY A 45 -4.87 9.89 2.24
CA GLY A 45 -5.16 10.88 1.21
C GLY A 45 -4.16 12.02 1.14
N GLU A 46 -2.99 11.87 1.74
CA GLU A 46 -1.95 12.88 1.70
C GLU A 46 -1.23 12.88 0.36
N ALA A 47 -0.82 14.05 -0.12
CA ALA A 47 -0.05 14.17 -1.34
C ALA A 47 1.36 13.62 -1.11
N PHE A 48 1.84 12.85 -2.08
CA PHE A 48 3.13 12.21 -1.97
C PHE A 48 3.78 12.09 -3.34
N SER A 49 5.01 12.57 -3.48
CA SER A 49 5.73 12.62 -4.77
C SER A 49 6.78 11.53 -4.86
N ASP A 50 6.36 10.32 -5.19
CA ASP A 50 7.28 9.22 -5.45
C ASP A 50 6.69 8.34 -6.54
N ASP A 51 6.97 8.70 -7.79
CA ASP A 51 6.40 8.03 -8.95
C ASP A 51 6.80 6.56 -9.02
N ALA A 52 8.01 6.22 -8.60
CA ALA A 52 8.47 4.83 -8.59
C ALA A 52 7.66 4.00 -7.61
N PHE A 53 7.40 4.54 -6.43
CA PHE A 53 6.60 3.87 -5.41
C PHE A 53 5.15 3.69 -5.87
N TYR A 54 4.55 4.75 -6.41
CA TYR A 54 3.19 4.67 -6.97
C TYR A 54 3.10 3.66 -8.11
N GLY A 55 4.10 3.66 -9.00
CA GLY A 55 4.14 2.71 -10.11
C GLY A 55 4.18 1.27 -9.64
N GLU A 56 4.96 1.00 -8.60
CA GLU A 56 5.07 -0.33 -8.01
C GLU A 56 3.75 -0.75 -7.35
N LEU A 57 3.13 0.14 -6.58
CA LEU A 57 1.84 -0.13 -5.96
C LEU A 57 0.76 -0.41 -7.00
N THR A 58 0.75 0.35 -8.08
CA THR A 58 -0.21 0.18 -9.17
C THR A 58 -0.01 -1.16 -9.85
N ALA A 59 1.25 -1.52 -10.15
CA ALA A 59 1.56 -2.79 -10.81
C ALA A 59 1.14 -3.99 -9.98
N LYS A 60 1.17 -3.87 -8.66
CA LYS A 60 0.78 -4.95 -7.75
C LYS A 60 -0.70 -4.93 -7.37
N GLY A 61 -1.44 -3.93 -7.82
CA GLY A 61 -2.87 -3.84 -7.58
C GLY A 61 -3.27 -3.20 -6.26
N TYR A 62 -2.34 -2.58 -5.54
CA TYR A 62 -2.64 -1.89 -4.29
C TYR A 62 -3.27 -0.52 -4.49
N MET A 63 -3.15 0.04 -5.70
CA MET A 63 -3.79 1.28 -6.10
C MET A 63 -4.75 1.00 -7.25
N SER A 64 -5.87 1.67 -7.27
CA SER A 64 -6.90 1.50 -8.29
C SER A 64 -7.28 2.84 -8.89
N GLU A 65 -7.60 2.87 -10.18
CA GLU A 65 -8.07 4.09 -10.84
C GLU A 65 -9.49 4.43 -10.42
N ASP A 66 -10.29 3.43 -10.21
CA ASP A 66 -11.68 3.58 -9.80
C ASP A 66 -11.82 3.32 -8.31
N ALA A 67 -12.85 3.89 -7.73
CA ALA A 67 -13.21 3.53 -6.36
C ALA A 67 -13.68 2.07 -6.39
N ASP A 68 -12.95 1.21 -5.76
CA ASP A 68 -13.24 -0.21 -5.71
C ASP A 68 -14.65 -0.49 -5.21
#